data_ab976370d25dd9a3688f4bee76b306df
#
_entry.id   ab976370d25dd9a3688f4bee76b306df
#
_cell.length_a   1.000
_cell.length_b   1.000
_cell.length_c   1.000
_cell.angle_alpha   90.00
_cell.angle_beta   90.00
_cell.angle_gamma   90.00
#
_symmetry.space_group_name_H-M   'P 1'
#
loop_
_entity.id
_entity.type
_entity.pdbx_description
1 polymer ?
#
loop_
_entity_poly.entity_id
_entity_poly.type
_entity_poly.pdbx_seq_one_letter_code
_entity_poly.pdbx_strand_id
1 'polypeptide(L)'
;PVPGIPRLRGMATPWMCHRRAQCRMAVASTEASFATSGINYGLFCSTPSVPLVRNLPIKQAMEMLLTGDFIDAQTAQAQGLVNRVVAAPSLDAELDKLVTAILQKPQTAVRMGKAMLYRQREMGLEAAYQLAGQTMALNMMDADAQEGAQAFAEKRLPAWRDPS
;
A
#
# COMPACT_ATOMS: atom_id res chain seq x y z
N PRO A 1 -13.76 -1.30 1.96
CA PRO A 1 -13.08 -0.18 1.29
C PRO A 1 -12.10 -0.73 0.25
N VAL A 2 -12.30 -0.31 -1.03
CA VAL A 2 -11.46 -0.73 -2.15
C VAL A 2 -10.02 -0.19 -1.95
N PRO A 3 -8.96 -0.93 -2.27
CA PRO A 3 -7.59 -0.41 -2.27
C PRO A 3 -7.42 0.70 -3.30
N GLY A 4 -7.01 1.90 -2.87
CA GLY A 4 -6.58 2.95 -3.79
C GLY A 4 -5.11 2.72 -4.16
N ILE A 5 -4.79 2.71 -5.46
CA ILE A 5 -3.42 2.59 -5.97
C ILE A 5 -3.12 3.84 -6.79
N PRO A 6 -2.34 4.81 -6.29
CA PRO A 6 -2.00 6.01 -7.04
C PRO A 6 -1.00 5.73 -8.14
N ARG A 7 -1.19 6.43 -9.24
CA ARG A 7 -0.30 6.53 -10.37
C ARG A 7 0.54 7.80 -10.23
N LEU A 8 1.86 7.69 -10.23
CA LEU A 8 2.78 8.79 -9.96
C LEU A 8 3.60 9.12 -11.19
N ARG A 9 3.34 10.29 -11.80
CA ARG A 9 4.14 10.88 -12.88
C ARG A 9 4.71 12.22 -12.41
N GLY A 10 5.99 12.47 -12.70
CA GLY A 10 6.64 13.76 -12.42
C GLY A 10 6.79 14.09 -10.93
N MET A 11 6.97 15.38 -10.64
CA MET A 11 7.28 15.88 -9.30
C MET A 11 6.12 15.72 -8.32
N ALA A 12 6.33 15.04 -7.20
CA ALA A 12 5.36 14.90 -6.12
C ALA A 12 5.69 15.88 -4.99
N THR A 13 4.92 16.97 -4.92
CA THR A 13 5.01 17.97 -3.85
C THR A 13 4.43 17.47 -2.52
N PRO A 14 4.66 18.15 -1.37
CA PRO A 14 4.18 17.75 -0.04
C PRO A 14 2.69 17.43 0.04
N TRP A 15 1.84 18.17 -0.69
CA TRP A 15 0.39 17.93 -0.75
C TRP A 15 0.03 16.60 -1.43
N MET A 16 0.78 16.22 -2.44
CA MET A 16 0.60 14.95 -3.15
C MET A 16 1.14 13.79 -2.32
N CYS A 17 2.22 14.00 -1.56
CA CYS A 17 2.76 13.01 -0.63
C CYS A 17 1.77 12.71 0.51
N HIS A 18 1.06 13.71 1.07
CA HIS A 18 0.09 13.49 2.14
C HIS A 18 -1.05 12.54 1.70
N ARG A 19 -1.71 12.81 0.57
CA ARG A 19 -2.82 11.96 0.07
C ARG A 19 -2.34 10.60 -0.45
N ARG A 20 -1.12 10.51 -0.99
CA ARG A 20 -0.58 9.29 -1.64
C ARG A 20 0.17 8.38 -0.68
N ALA A 21 0.83 8.93 0.34
CA ALA A 21 1.41 8.13 1.41
C ALA A 21 0.35 7.46 2.31
N GLN A 22 -0.92 7.89 2.24
CA GLN A 22 -2.05 7.16 2.81
C GLN A 22 -2.50 5.98 1.93
N CYS A 23 -2.18 5.99 0.64
CA CYS A 23 -2.37 4.82 -0.23
C CYS A 23 -1.28 3.81 0.07
N ARG A 24 -1.67 2.56 0.26
CA ARG A 24 -0.77 1.48 0.72
C ARG A 24 0.01 0.80 -0.39
N MET A 25 -0.31 1.11 -1.63
CA MET A 25 0.43 0.66 -2.81
C MET A 25 0.53 1.83 -3.77
N ALA A 26 1.67 1.95 -4.44
CA ALA A 26 1.91 3.01 -5.42
C ALA A 26 2.78 2.50 -6.57
N VAL A 27 2.49 2.94 -7.79
CA VAL A 27 3.33 2.73 -8.97
C VAL A 27 3.81 4.10 -9.45
N ALA A 28 5.11 4.24 -9.66
CA ALA A 28 5.74 5.48 -10.10
C ALA A 28 6.40 5.31 -11.47
N SER A 29 6.48 6.41 -12.23
CA SER A 29 7.35 6.46 -13.40
C SER A 29 8.81 6.71 -12.98
N THR A 30 9.76 6.33 -13.81
CA THR A 30 11.19 6.63 -13.63
C THR A 30 11.48 8.15 -13.53
N GLU A 31 10.55 8.97 -14.03
CA GLU A 31 10.65 10.44 -13.99
C GLU A 31 10.09 11.05 -12.69
N ALA A 32 9.48 10.22 -11.82
CA ALA A 32 8.90 10.71 -10.58
C ALA A 32 9.97 11.06 -9.57
N SER A 33 9.74 12.17 -8.84
CA SER A 33 10.56 12.58 -7.71
C SER A 33 9.70 12.99 -6.53
N PHE A 34 10.23 12.84 -5.32
CA PHE A 34 9.48 13.00 -4.07
C PHE A 34 10.24 13.88 -3.08
N ALA A 35 9.56 14.82 -2.47
CA ALA A 35 10.14 15.68 -1.43
C ALA A 35 9.10 16.10 -0.40
N THR A 36 9.59 16.54 0.76
CA THR A 36 8.82 17.28 1.77
C THR A 36 9.42 18.67 1.95
N SER A 37 9.35 19.46 0.88
CA SER A 37 10.10 20.72 0.69
C SER A 37 9.60 21.92 1.53
N GLY A 38 8.59 21.77 2.39
CA GLY A 38 8.07 22.86 3.24
C GLY A 38 9.13 23.48 4.13
N ILE A 39 10.12 22.70 4.57
CA ILE A 39 11.22 23.18 5.42
C ILE A 39 12.03 24.29 4.73
N ASN A 40 12.17 24.25 3.41
CA ASN A 40 12.87 25.27 2.62
C ASN A 40 12.15 26.64 2.64
N TYR A 41 10.90 26.66 3.10
CA TYR A 41 10.08 27.87 3.24
C TYR A 41 9.75 28.17 4.71
N GLY A 42 10.48 27.61 5.66
CA GLY A 42 10.30 27.81 7.09
C GLY A 42 9.12 27.02 7.70
N LEU A 43 8.56 26.04 6.97
CA LEU A 43 7.44 25.22 7.43
C LEU A 43 7.85 23.76 7.52
N PHE A 44 7.89 23.20 8.72
CA PHE A 44 8.02 21.75 8.87
C PHE A 44 6.77 21.05 8.35
N CYS A 45 6.96 20.02 7.51
CA CYS A 45 5.87 19.27 6.90
C CYS A 45 5.17 18.33 7.91
N SER A 46 4.55 18.90 8.96
CA SER A 46 3.96 18.14 10.09
C SER A 46 2.88 17.16 9.66
N THR A 47 1.92 17.60 8.84
CA THR A 47 0.86 16.69 8.34
C THR A 47 1.38 15.61 7.40
N PRO A 48 2.27 15.89 6.43
CA PRO A 48 2.90 14.83 5.61
C PRO A 48 3.80 13.88 6.39
N SER A 49 4.41 14.31 7.51
CA SER A 49 5.27 13.45 8.32
C SER A 49 4.53 12.24 8.89
N VAL A 50 3.25 12.38 9.21
CA VAL A 50 2.44 11.30 9.81
C VAL A 50 2.39 10.05 8.92
N PRO A 51 1.95 10.11 7.66
CA PRO A 51 2.00 8.95 6.79
C PRO A 51 3.42 8.58 6.35
N LEU A 52 4.36 9.54 6.29
CA LEU A 52 5.73 9.30 5.86
C LEU A 52 6.45 8.34 6.83
N VAL A 53 6.45 8.66 8.13
CA VAL A 53 7.11 7.82 9.16
C VAL A 53 6.41 6.48 9.40
N ARG A 54 5.20 6.29 8.88
CA ARG A 54 4.48 5.03 8.92
C ARG A 54 4.79 4.11 7.72
N ASN A 55 5.48 4.61 6.72
CA ASN A 55 5.83 3.88 5.51
C ASN A 55 7.33 3.80 5.26
N LEU A 56 8.13 4.76 5.76
CA LEU A 56 9.58 4.78 5.64
C LEU A 56 10.27 4.47 6.96
N PRO A 57 11.49 3.91 6.93
CA PRO A 57 12.38 3.91 8.09
C PRO A 57 12.58 5.34 8.61
N ILE A 58 12.62 5.50 9.94
CA ILE A 58 12.61 6.82 10.58
C ILE A 58 13.77 7.72 10.13
N LYS A 59 14.96 7.17 9.90
CA LYS A 59 16.13 7.95 9.45
C LYS A 59 15.90 8.57 8.08
N GLN A 60 15.35 7.82 7.14
CA GLN A 60 15.04 8.28 5.78
C GLN A 60 13.91 9.31 5.79
N ALA A 61 12.88 9.07 6.60
CA ALA A 61 11.81 10.05 6.76
C ALA A 61 12.32 11.38 7.37
N MET A 62 13.21 11.31 8.37
CA MET A 62 13.81 12.51 9.00
C MET A 62 14.71 13.26 8.00
N GLU A 63 15.52 12.56 7.21
CA GLU A 63 16.34 13.18 6.18
C GLU A 63 15.47 13.99 5.21
N MET A 64 14.44 13.37 4.62
CA MET A 64 13.50 14.07 3.73
C MET A 64 12.81 15.27 4.39
N LEU A 65 12.40 15.14 5.66
CA LEU A 65 11.66 16.18 6.39
C LEU A 65 12.54 17.37 6.78
N LEU A 66 13.82 17.16 7.07
CA LEU A 66 14.73 18.17 7.57
C LEU A 66 15.57 18.82 6.47
N THR A 67 15.88 18.09 5.39
CA THR A 67 16.61 18.67 4.23
C THR A 67 15.67 19.29 3.21
N GLY A 68 14.47 18.71 3.03
CA GLY A 68 13.54 19.10 1.99
C GLY A 68 14.00 18.69 0.58
N ASP A 69 15.04 17.86 0.49
CA ASP A 69 15.62 17.42 -0.76
C ASP A 69 14.71 16.44 -1.50
N PHE A 70 14.88 16.40 -2.82
CA PHE A 70 14.18 15.45 -3.68
C PHE A 70 14.92 14.13 -3.73
N ILE A 71 14.17 13.04 -3.59
CA ILE A 71 14.62 11.68 -3.91
C ILE A 71 13.99 11.25 -5.24
N ASP A 72 14.70 10.46 -6.03
CA ASP A 72 14.20 9.90 -7.27
C ASP A 72 13.29 8.67 -7.04
N ALA A 73 12.69 8.19 -8.11
CA ALA A 73 11.76 7.06 -8.05
C ALA A 73 12.43 5.75 -7.59
N GLN A 74 13.69 5.52 -7.97
CA GLN A 74 14.42 4.30 -7.60
C GLN A 74 14.75 4.31 -6.11
N THR A 75 15.22 5.44 -5.60
CA THR A 75 15.45 5.64 -4.16
C THR A 75 14.15 5.48 -3.37
N ALA A 76 13.06 6.07 -3.86
CA ALA A 76 11.73 5.94 -3.24
C ALA A 76 11.26 4.48 -3.21
N GLN A 77 11.55 3.68 -4.24
CA GLN A 77 11.26 2.26 -4.27
C GLN A 77 12.15 1.48 -3.28
N ALA A 78 13.44 1.73 -3.29
CA ALA A 78 14.38 1.08 -2.38
C ALA A 78 14.04 1.34 -0.90
N GLN A 79 13.53 2.52 -0.59
CA GLN A 79 13.09 2.91 0.76
C GLN A 79 11.67 2.44 1.12
N GLY A 80 10.89 1.93 0.18
CA GLY A 80 9.54 1.43 0.42
C GLY A 80 8.42 2.47 0.30
N LEU A 81 8.71 3.68 -0.23
CA LEU A 81 7.71 4.71 -0.47
C LEU A 81 6.80 4.36 -1.65
N VAL A 82 7.32 3.66 -2.67
CA VAL A 82 6.57 3.13 -3.80
C VAL A 82 6.87 1.65 -4.01
N ASN A 83 5.90 0.91 -4.57
CA ASN A 83 6.02 -0.54 -4.76
C ASN A 83 6.75 -0.89 -6.06
N ARG A 84 6.53 -0.12 -7.12
CA ARG A 84 7.07 -0.39 -8.45
C ARG A 84 7.46 0.90 -9.16
N VAL A 85 8.53 0.81 -9.94
CA VAL A 85 9.00 1.90 -10.80
C VAL A 85 9.13 1.37 -12.21
N VAL A 86 8.52 2.04 -13.17
CA VAL A 86 8.53 1.67 -14.60
C VAL A 86 8.69 2.90 -15.48
N ALA A 87 9.04 2.71 -16.75
CA ALA A 87 9.03 3.81 -17.71
C ALA A 87 7.63 4.43 -17.83
N ALA A 88 7.55 5.74 -18.03
CA ALA A 88 6.30 6.47 -18.08
C ALA A 88 5.23 5.89 -19.05
N PRO A 89 5.59 5.39 -20.25
CA PRO A 89 4.61 4.75 -21.14
C PRO A 89 4.03 3.43 -20.60
N SER A 90 4.77 2.74 -19.72
CA SER A 90 4.37 1.45 -19.15
C SER A 90 3.56 1.57 -17.85
N LEU A 91 3.36 2.79 -17.35
CA LEU A 91 2.79 3.03 -16.02
C LEU A 91 1.37 2.49 -15.89
N ASP A 92 0.53 2.68 -16.90
CA ASP A 92 -0.86 2.22 -16.88
C ASP A 92 -0.94 0.69 -16.98
N ALA A 93 -0.15 0.08 -17.85
CA ALA A 93 -0.09 -1.38 -17.97
C ALA A 93 0.39 -2.05 -16.67
N GLU A 94 1.35 -1.45 -15.98
CA GLU A 94 1.84 -1.98 -14.71
C GLU A 94 0.83 -1.81 -13.57
N LEU A 95 0.08 -0.70 -13.58
CA LEU A 95 -1.02 -0.48 -12.66
C LEU A 95 -2.13 -1.51 -12.88
N ASP A 96 -2.53 -1.74 -14.14
CA ASP A 96 -3.56 -2.70 -14.50
C ASP A 96 -3.20 -4.14 -14.10
N LYS A 97 -1.93 -4.54 -14.25
CA LYS A 97 -1.45 -5.84 -13.74
C LYS A 97 -1.68 -5.97 -12.23
N LEU A 98 -1.34 -4.91 -11.46
CA LEU A 98 -1.49 -4.94 -10.01
C LEU A 98 -2.96 -4.96 -9.59
N VAL A 99 -3.80 -4.16 -10.25
CA VAL A 99 -5.25 -4.12 -10.03
C VAL A 99 -5.88 -5.47 -10.35
N THR A 100 -5.58 -6.01 -11.53
CA THR A 100 -6.09 -7.33 -11.97
C THR A 100 -5.71 -8.44 -10.99
N ALA A 101 -4.44 -8.45 -10.53
CA ALA A 101 -3.98 -9.43 -9.55
C ALA A 101 -4.78 -9.38 -8.23
N ILE A 102 -5.25 -8.19 -7.82
CA ILE A 102 -6.07 -8.02 -6.62
C ILE A 102 -7.54 -8.39 -6.90
N LEU A 103 -8.07 -7.99 -8.05
CA LEU A 103 -9.46 -8.29 -8.42
C LEU A 103 -9.71 -9.79 -8.61
N GLN A 104 -8.66 -10.54 -8.97
CA GLN A 104 -8.71 -12.01 -9.06
C GLN A 104 -8.72 -12.72 -7.69
N LYS A 105 -8.69 -12.00 -6.59
CA LYS A 105 -8.73 -12.58 -5.24
C LYS A 105 -10.13 -12.48 -4.64
N PRO A 106 -10.50 -13.39 -3.71
CA PRO A 106 -11.79 -13.34 -3.02
C PRO A 106 -11.96 -11.99 -2.34
N GLN A 107 -13.03 -11.27 -2.69
CA GLN A 107 -13.26 -9.91 -2.18
C GLN A 107 -13.45 -9.88 -0.67
N THR A 108 -14.06 -10.91 -0.10
CA THR A 108 -14.21 -11.06 1.36
C THR A 108 -12.85 -11.12 2.04
N ALA A 109 -11.93 -11.96 1.56
CA ALA A 109 -10.58 -12.08 2.13
C ALA A 109 -9.81 -10.75 2.03
N VAL A 110 -9.84 -10.07 0.87
CA VAL A 110 -9.19 -8.77 0.67
C VAL A 110 -9.75 -7.72 1.65
N ARG A 111 -11.08 -7.65 1.78
CA ARG A 111 -11.76 -6.66 2.64
C ARG A 111 -11.47 -6.92 4.13
N MET A 112 -11.61 -8.17 4.58
CA MET A 112 -11.36 -8.56 5.97
C MET A 112 -9.90 -8.38 6.35
N GLY A 113 -8.97 -8.86 5.52
CA GLY A 113 -7.54 -8.74 5.75
C GLY A 113 -7.08 -7.29 5.81
N LYS A 114 -7.57 -6.45 4.89
CA LYS A 114 -7.26 -5.02 4.90
C LYS A 114 -7.79 -4.33 6.16
N ALA A 115 -9.03 -4.60 6.56
CA ALA A 115 -9.61 -4.02 7.77
C ALA A 115 -8.83 -4.44 9.04
N MET A 116 -8.50 -5.72 9.17
CA MET A 116 -7.70 -6.25 10.26
C MET A 116 -6.31 -5.63 10.31
N LEU A 117 -5.61 -5.55 9.16
CA LEU A 117 -4.27 -4.98 9.07
C LEU A 117 -4.20 -3.54 9.61
N TYR A 118 -5.20 -2.71 9.32
CA TYR A 118 -5.23 -1.33 9.82
C TYR A 118 -5.52 -1.27 11.33
N ARG A 119 -6.44 -2.08 11.81
CA ARG A 119 -6.81 -2.09 13.23
C ARG A 119 -5.67 -2.57 14.12
N GLN A 120 -5.00 -3.67 13.74
CA GLN A 120 -3.95 -4.27 14.56
C GLN A 120 -2.70 -3.36 14.70
N ARG A 121 -2.42 -2.48 13.75
CA ARG A 121 -1.25 -1.58 13.80
C ARG A 121 -1.28 -0.58 14.96
N GLU A 122 -2.44 -0.30 15.51
CA GLU A 122 -2.63 0.61 16.65
C GLU A 122 -2.82 -0.14 17.98
N MET A 123 -2.59 -1.48 17.97
CA MET A 123 -2.78 -2.35 19.13
C MET A 123 -1.45 -2.85 19.70
N GLY A 124 -1.46 -3.23 20.99
CA GLY A 124 -0.37 -4.02 21.57
C GLY A 124 -0.30 -5.42 20.93
N LEU A 125 0.87 -6.03 20.94
CA LEU A 125 1.17 -7.26 20.20
C LEU A 125 0.20 -8.41 20.50
N GLU A 126 -0.13 -8.64 21.76
CA GLU A 126 -1.06 -9.70 22.19
C GLU A 126 -2.46 -9.48 21.61
N ALA A 127 -3.02 -8.28 21.77
CA ALA A 127 -4.34 -7.94 21.23
C ALA A 127 -4.36 -7.99 19.69
N ALA A 128 -3.25 -7.64 19.03
CA ALA A 128 -3.10 -7.76 17.58
C ALA A 128 -3.18 -9.23 17.12
N TYR A 129 -2.52 -10.15 17.81
CA TYR A 129 -2.61 -11.60 17.51
C TYR A 129 -4.00 -12.17 17.80
N GLN A 130 -4.66 -11.75 18.88
CA GLN A 130 -6.03 -12.16 19.16
C GLN A 130 -6.98 -11.70 18.04
N LEU A 131 -6.90 -10.45 17.61
CA LEU A 131 -7.69 -9.93 16.49
C LEU A 131 -7.39 -10.68 15.18
N ALA A 132 -6.12 -10.96 14.91
CA ALA A 132 -5.70 -11.68 13.70
C ALA A 132 -6.24 -13.11 13.69
N GLY A 133 -6.14 -13.83 14.81
CA GLY A 133 -6.67 -15.20 14.96
C GLY A 133 -8.18 -15.27 14.77
N GLN A 134 -8.93 -14.35 15.39
CA GLN A 134 -10.38 -14.24 15.20
C GLN A 134 -10.75 -13.95 13.73
N THR A 135 -10.05 -13.00 13.11
CA THR A 135 -10.29 -12.65 11.70
C THR A 135 -10.00 -13.84 10.78
N MET A 136 -8.90 -14.57 11.03
CA MET A 136 -8.55 -15.76 10.26
C MET A 136 -9.60 -16.86 10.41
N ALA A 137 -10.05 -17.14 11.62
CA ALA A 137 -11.10 -18.13 11.89
C ALA A 137 -12.39 -17.79 11.14
N LEU A 138 -12.84 -16.52 11.21
CA LEU A 138 -14.01 -16.05 10.47
C LEU A 138 -13.82 -16.16 8.94
N ASN A 139 -12.64 -15.83 8.42
CA ASN A 139 -12.37 -15.96 7.01
C ASN A 139 -12.34 -17.41 6.54
N MET A 140 -11.86 -18.36 7.35
CA MET A 140 -11.88 -19.79 7.04
C MET A 140 -13.30 -20.38 6.96
N MET A 141 -14.27 -19.74 7.58
CA MET A 141 -15.70 -20.12 7.49
C MET A 141 -16.36 -19.58 6.21
N ASP A 142 -15.72 -18.67 5.48
CA ASP A 142 -16.25 -18.13 4.23
C ASP A 142 -16.18 -19.19 3.11
N ALA A 143 -17.21 -19.24 2.27
CA ALA A 143 -17.29 -20.24 1.19
C ALA A 143 -16.17 -20.09 0.17
N ASP A 144 -15.65 -18.87 -0.10
CA ASP A 144 -14.49 -18.70 -0.98
C ASP A 144 -13.21 -19.26 -0.36
N ALA A 145 -13.05 -19.20 0.97
CA ALA A 145 -11.91 -19.81 1.64
C ALA A 145 -11.97 -21.35 1.57
N GLN A 146 -13.16 -21.94 1.70
CA GLN A 146 -13.40 -23.36 1.55
C GLN A 146 -13.16 -23.83 0.11
N GLU A 147 -13.69 -23.07 -0.87
CA GLU A 147 -13.43 -23.30 -2.30
C GLU A 147 -11.93 -23.25 -2.61
N GLY A 148 -11.21 -22.25 -2.06
CA GLY A 148 -9.76 -22.13 -2.23
C GLY A 148 -9.00 -23.34 -1.70
N ALA A 149 -9.37 -23.85 -0.51
CA ALA A 149 -8.77 -25.04 0.09
C ALA A 149 -9.06 -26.29 -0.75
N GLN A 150 -10.29 -26.46 -1.21
CA GLN A 150 -10.69 -27.58 -2.05
C GLN A 150 -9.98 -27.54 -3.41
N ALA A 151 -9.98 -26.40 -4.08
CA ALA A 151 -9.30 -26.21 -5.37
C ALA A 151 -7.79 -26.52 -5.28
N PHE A 152 -7.15 -26.12 -4.17
CA PHE A 152 -5.75 -26.46 -3.92
C PHE A 152 -5.54 -27.98 -3.78
N ALA A 153 -6.38 -28.68 -3.02
CA ALA A 153 -6.30 -30.12 -2.85
C ALA A 153 -6.53 -30.87 -4.19
N GLU A 154 -7.44 -30.36 -5.01
CA GLU A 154 -7.78 -30.92 -6.34
C GLU A 154 -6.82 -30.45 -7.45
N LYS A 155 -5.86 -29.59 -7.16
CA LYS A 155 -4.89 -29.02 -8.14
C LYS A 155 -5.57 -28.31 -9.32
N ARG A 156 -6.67 -27.63 -9.07
CA ARG A 156 -7.39 -26.82 -10.06
C ARG A 156 -7.40 -25.34 -9.66
N LEU A 157 -7.79 -24.47 -10.58
CA LEU A 157 -8.03 -23.06 -10.26
C LEU A 157 -9.33 -22.92 -9.44
N PRO A 158 -9.33 -22.05 -8.41
CA PRO A 158 -10.52 -21.77 -7.63
C PRO A 158 -11.53 -20.92 -8.43
N ALA A 159 -12.82 -21.16 -8.18
CA ALA A 159 -13.91 -20.37 -8.73
C ALA A 159 -14.51 -19.49 -7.61
N TRP A 160 -14.11 -18.23 -7.58
CA TRP A 160 -14.61 -17.28 -6.58
C TRP A 160 -16.04 -16.87 -6.90
N ARG A 161 -16.85 -16.65 -5.85
CA ARG A 161 -18.18 -16.08 -6.01
C ARG A 161 -18.10 -14.65 -6.51
N ASP A 162 -19.01 -14.26 -7.38
CA ASP A 162 -19.13 -12.86 -7.79
C ASP A 162 -19.45 -11.98 -6.57
N PRO A 163 -18.82 -10.82 -6.45
CA PRO A 163 -19.17 -9.87 -5.39
C PRO A 163 -20.60 -9.40 -5.58
N SER A 164 -21.50 -9.83 -4.68
CA SER A 164 -22.87 -9.30 -4.57
C SER A 164 -22.89 -7.93 -3.91
#